data_9ce9fb18939337b362f46bb4b2427da0
#
_entry.id   9ce9fb18939337b362f46bb4b2427da0
#
_cell.length_a   1.000
_cell.length_b   1.000
_cell.length_c   1.000
_cell.angle_alpha   90.00
_cell.angle_beta   90.00
_cell.angle_gamma   90.00
#
_symmetry.space_group_name_H-M   'P 1'
#
loop_
_entity.id
_entity.type
_entity.pdbx_description
1 polymer ?
#
loop_
_entity_poly.entity_id
_entity_poly.type
_entity_poly.pdbx_seq_one_letter_code
_entity_poly.pdbx_strand_id
1 'polypeptide(L)'
;MVNRRKVVVVGGNFAGLACAMKLSRRYEVTVIDSSPHFEFLPNIHELVSGVKTPDLLRLPRARLIRRMGHRFVQDRVTGLDAADGKARTASGQTWRFDACVVAIGGINNTFGLPGVEQYTLPFKSVDDCAAIGRRLVTLVESGRKVSVVVVGGGLEGVE
;
A
#
# COMPACT_ATOMS: atom_id res chain seq x y z
N MET A 1 31.20 5.21 19.52
CA MET A 1 30.09 4.65 18.70
C MET A 1 29.78 5.67 17.63
N VAL A 2 29.81 5.30 16.36
CA VAL A 2 29.44 6.21 15.27
C VAL A 2 27.92 6.42 15.34
N ASN A 3 27.49 7.66 15.61
CA ASN A 3 26.07 8.00 15.63
C ASN A 3 25.55 7.95 14.19
N ARG A 4 24.81 6.89 13.83
CA ARG A 4 24.23 6.74 12.50
C ARG A 4 23.05 7.69 12.34
N ARG A 5 22.98 8.39 11.22
CA ARG A 5 21.82 9.21 10.87
C ARG A 5 20.56 8.36 10.78
N LYS A 6 19.48 8.84 11.38
CA LYS A 6 18.18 8.19 11.44
C LYS A 6 17.33 8.59 10.25
N VAL A 7 16.84 7.61 9.52
CA VAL A 7 15.93 7.82 8.39
C VAL A 7 14.61 7.12 8.67
N VAL A 8 13.52 7.87 8.65
CA VAL A 8 12.17 7.33 8.72
C VAL A 8 11.58 7.30 7.30
N VAL A 9 11.06 6.15 6.89
CA VAL A 9 10.32 5.97 5.64
C VAL A 9 8.87 5.68 6.01
N VAL A 10 7.97 6.57 5.62
CA VAL A 10 6.53 6.44 5.86
C VAL A 10 5.88 5.81 4.62
N GLY A 11 5.38 4.60 4.79
CA GLY A 11 4.89 3.76 3.70
C GLY A 11 5.97 2.78 3.20
N GLY A 12 5.62 1.51 3.10
CA GLY A 12 6.54 0.41 2.79
C GLY A 12 6.12 -0.39 1.55
N ASN A 13 5.37 0.21 0.62
CA ASN A 13 5.09 -0.42 -0.67
C ASN A 13 6.17 -0.02 -1.70
N PHE A 14 5.90 0.08 -2.99
CA PHE A 14 6.93 0.21 -4.04
C PHE A 14 7.95 1.31 -3.78
N ALA A 15 7.51 2.56 -3.59
CA ALA A 15 8.42 3.70 -3.41
C ALA A 15 9.23 3.59 -2.11
N GLY A 16 8.57 3.25 -1.00
CA GLY A 16 9.24 3.10 0.29
C GLY A 16 10.19 1.91 0.33
N LEU A 17 9.80 0.78 -0.28
CA LEU A 17 10.66 -0.40 -0.40
C LEU A 17 11.88 -0.09 -1.27
N ALA A 18 11.70 0.55 -2.42
CA ALA A 18 12.79 0.97 -3.31
C ALA A 18 13.76 1.93 -2.60
N CYS A 19 13.23 2.89 -1.83
CA CYS A 19 14.04 3.77 -1.00
C CYS A 19 14.86 2.97 0.03
N ALA A 20 14.21 2.09 0.79
CA ALA A 20 14.89 1.26 1.79
C ALA A 20 15.97 0.38 1.17
N MET A 21 15.76 -0.17 -0.03
CA MET A 21 16.76 -0.96 -0.75
C MET A 21 18.03 -0.16 -1.12
N LYS A 22 17.89 1.13 -1.40
CA LYS A 22 19.01 2.01 -1.78
C LYS A 22 19.75 2.58 -0.57
N LEU A 23 19.16 2.59 0.59
CA LEU A 23 19.79 3.07 1.81
C LEU A 23 20.73 2.01 2.38
N SER A 24 21.99 2.39 2.57
CA SER A 24 22.99 1.49 3.15
C SER A 24 22.83 1.35 4.67
N ARG A 25 23.44 0.31 5.24
CA ARG A 25 23.48 0.08 6.70
C ARG A 25 24.24 1.15 7.49
N ARG A 26 24.81 2.16 6.83
CA ARG A 26 25.37 3.36 7.51
C ARG A 26 24.27 4.22 8.15
N TYR A 27 23.04 4.09 7.68
CA TYR A 27 21.86 4.74 8.23
C TYR A 27 21.11 3.80 9.18
N GLU A 28 20.47 4.37 10.18
CA GLU A 28 19.47 3.69 10.98
C GLU A 28 18.10 3.92 10.33
N VAL A 29 17.67 2.96 9.49
CA VAL A 29 16.43 3.11 8.71
C VAL A 29 15.29 2.41 9.42
N THR A 30 14.18 3.14 9.62
CA THR A 30 12.91 2.61 10.11
C THR A 30 11.83 2.86 9.06
N VAL A 31 11.22 1.79 8.56
CA VAL A 31 10.05 1.84 7.68
C VAL A 31 8.81 1.65 8.52
N ILE A 32 7.87 2.60 8.46
CA ILE A 32 6.59 2.57 9.19
C ILE A 32 5.45 2.45 8.19
N ASP A 33 4.61 1.43 8.35
CA ASP A 33 3.43 1.21 7.50
C ASP A 33 2.33 0.51 8.30
N SER A 34 1.09 0.84 8.06
CA SER A 34 -0.06 0.26 8.74
C SER A 34 -0.35 -1.19 8.32
N SER A 35 0.02 -1.57 7.09
CA SER A 35 -0.18 -2.93 6.58
C SER A 35 1.04 -3.82 6.88
N PRO A 36 0.85 -5.07 7.30
CA PRO A 36 1.94 -6.03 7.46
C PRO A 36 2.48 -6.58 6.14
N HIS A 37 1.77 -6.36 5.02
CA HIS A 37 2.10 -6.92 3.73
C HIS A 37 2.53 -5.85 2.71
N PHE A 38 3.57 -6.17 1.95
CA PHE A 38 3.82 -5.55 0.67
C PHE A 38 2.86 -6.16 -0.34
N GLU A 39 2.13 -5.36 -1.11
CA GLU A 39 1.23 -5.81 -2.16
C GLU A 39 1.85 -5.56 -3.54
N PHE A 40 1.91 -6.61 -4.37
CA PHE A 40 2.42 -6.51 -5.73
C PHE A 40 1.32 -6.03 -6.67
N LEU A 41 1.09 -4.72 -6.68
CA LEU A 41 0.00 -4.06 -7.41
C LEU A 41 -0.03 -4.28 -8.93
N PRO A 42 1.10 -4.46 -9.64
CA PRO A 42 1.04 -4.67 -11.09
C PRO A 42 0.23 -5.90 -11.56
N ASN A 43 -0.05 -6.83 -10.67
CA ASN A 43 -0.79 -8.06 -10.99
C ASN A 43 -2.15 -8.17 -10.29
N ILE A 44 -2.68 -7.09 -9.71
CA ILE A 44 -3.97 -7.15 -9.00
C ILE A 44 -5.16 -7.47 -9.91
N HIS A 45 -5.08 -7.12 -11.21
CA HIS A 45 -6.08 -7.48 -12.21
C HIS A 45 -6.28 -9.00 -12.35
N GLU A 46 -5.23 -9.80 -12.13
CA GLU A 46 -5.32 -11.26 -12.17
C GLU A 46 -6.15 -11.87 -11.03
N LEU A 47 -6.44 -11.10 -9.97
CA LEU A 47 -7.40 -11.48 -8.92
C LEU A 47 -8.85 -11.39 -9.41
N VAL A 48 -9.13 -10.44 -10.29
CA VAL A 48 -10.47 -10.26 -10.87
C VAL A 48 -10.84 -11.43 -11.76
N SER A 49 -9.86 -11.91 -12.54
CA SER A 49 -10.02 -13.08 -13.43
C SER A 49 -9.87 -14.44 -12.74
N GLY A 50 -9.48 -14.46 -11.45
CA GLY A 50 -9.26 -15.68 -10.69
C GLY A 50 -7.94 -16.43 -11.04
N VAL A 51 -7.07 -15.83 -11.85
CA VAL A 51 -5.76 -16.42 -12.22
C VAL A 51 -4.83 -16.46 -11.02
N LYS A 52 -4.91 -15.47 -10.12
CA LYS A 52 -4.14 -15.43 -8.87
C LYS A 52 -5.04 -15.36 -7.65
N THR A 53 -4.47 -15.72 -6.52
CA THR A 53 -5.07 -15.52 -5.20
C THR A 53 -4.36 -14.39 -4.45
N PRO A 54 -4.99 -13.76 -3.45
CA PRO A 54 -4.39 -12.70 -2.66
C PRO A 54 -3.02 -13.04 -2.06
N ASP A 55 -2.82 -14.28 -1.61
CA ASP A 55 -1.58 -14.72 -0.98
C ASP A 55 -0.38 -14.69 -1.93
N LEU A 56 -0.63 -14.88 -3.24
CA LEU A 56 0.43 -14.80 -4.27
C LEU A 56 0.92 -13.37 -4.50
N LEU A 57 0.12 -12.37 -4.15
CA LEU A 57 0.44 -10.96 -4.33
C LEU A 57 0.86 -10.26 -3.03
N ARG A 58 0.84 -10.96 -1.89
CA ARG A 58 1.19 -10.42 -0.58
C ARG A 58 2.47 -11.02 -0.04
N LEU A 59 3.45 -10.16 0.24
CA LEU A 59 4.71 -10.57 0.85
C LEU A 59 4.86 -9.97 2.25
N PRO A 60 5.33 -10.73 3.26
CA PRO A 60 5.53 -10.20 4.61
C PRO A 60 6.53 -9.05 4.62
N ARG A 61 6.06 -7.82 4.83
CA ARG A 61 6.87 -6.59 4.78
C ARG A 61 8.02 -6.61 5.79
N ALA A 62 7.75 -7.09 6.98
CA ALA A 62 8.77 -7.23 8.02
C ALA A 62 9.96 -8.09 7.57
N ARG A 63 9.71 -9.15 6.78
CA ARG A 63 10.77 -10.02 6.25
C ARG A 63 11.59 -9.31 5.19
N LEU A 64 10.93 -8.56 4.29
CA LEU A 64 11.61 -7.81 3.23
C LEU A 64 12.54 -6.75 3.83
N ILE A 65 12.02 -5.91 4.73
CA ILE A 65 12.76 -4.81 5.34
C ILE A 65 13.94 -5.33 6.21
N ARG A 66 13.71 -6.39 6.98
CA ARG A 66 14.79 -6.99 7.81
C ARG A 66 15.92 -7.58 6.97
N ARG A 67 15.64 -8.16 5.81
CA ARG A 67 16.68 -8.65 4.89
C ARG A 67 17.60 -7.54 4.39
N MET A 68 17.11 -6.32 4.28
CA MET A 68 17.89 -5.13 3.92
C MET A 68 18.73 -4.62 5.11
N GLY A 69 18.53 -5.17 6.30
CA GLY A 69 19.19 -4.73 7.54
C GLY A 69 18.53 -3.52 8.18
N HIS A 70 17.26 -3.29 7.91
CA HIS A 70 16.47 -2.16 8.39
C HIS A 70 15.35 -2.63 9.34
N ARG A 71 14.75 -1.66 10.06
CA ARG A 71 13.65 -1.89 10.99
C ARG A 71 12.31 -1.68 10.30
N PHE A 72 11.37 -2.58 10.53
CA PHE A 72 9.97 -2.41 10.18
C PHE A 72 9.13 -2.20 11.43
N VAL A 73 8.22 -1.24 11.38
CA VAL A 73 7.23 -0.94 12.40
C VAL A 73 5.86 -0.96 11.75
N GLN A 74 5.00 -1.87 12.21
CA GLN A 74 3.62 -1.89 11.77
C GLN A 74 2.83 -0.90 12.61
N ASP A 75 2.62 0.29 12.07
CA ASP A 75 1.83 1.35 12.69
C ASP A 75 1.41 2.39 11.63
N ARG A 76 0.48 3.24 11.98
CA ARG A 76 0.02 4.35 11.12
C ARG A 76 0.67 5.66 11.58
N VAL A 77 1.40 6.32 10.71
CA VAL A 77 1.88 7.67 10.96
C VAL A 77 0.70 8.64 10.87
N THR A 78 0.49 9.41 11.92
CA THR A 78 -0.62 10.37 12.06
C THR A 78 -0.16 11.82 12.00
N GLY A 79 1.15 12.07 12.13
CA GLY A 79 1.70 13.41 12.05
C GLY A 79 3.20 13.42 11.82
N LEU A 80 3.65 14.42 11.09
CA LEU A 80 5.07 14.70 10.83
C LEU A 80 5.38 16.13 11.31
N ASP A 81 6.44 16.25 12.08
CA ASP A 81 7.03 17.52 12.49
C ASP A 81 8.43 17.59 11.86
N ALA A 82 8.51 18.31 10.75
CA ALA A 82 9.76 18.41 10.00
C ALA A 82 10.79 19.30 10.70
N ALA A 83 10.33 20.30 11.47
CA ALA A 83 11.23 21.21 12.20
C ALA A 83 11.92 20.48 13.36
N ASP A 84 11.16 19.68 14.08
CA ASP A 84 11.68 18.90 15.23
C ASP A 84 12.22 17.53 14.83
N GLY A 85 12.11 17.11 13.56
CA GLY A 85 12.53 15.80 13.09
C GLY A 85 11.78 14.65 13.76
N LYS A 86 10.45 14.72 13.85
CA LYS A 86 9.63 13.74 14.57
C LYS A 86 8.46 13.23 13.73
N ALA A 87 8.24 11.91 13.75
CA ALA A 87 7.03 11.26 13.22
C ALA A 87 6.24 10.67 14.39
N ARG A 88 4.93 10.97 14.45
CA ARG A 88 4.01 10.43 15.45
C ARG A 88 3.15 9.35 14.84
N THR A 89 2.83 8.32 15.61
CA THR A 89 2.02 7.19 15.14
C THR A 89 0.74 7.04 15.96
N ALA A 90 -0.22 6.29 15.41
CA ALA A 90 -1.51 6.04 16.03
C ALA A 90 -1.40 5.32 17.38
N SER A 91 -0.37 4.51 17.60
CA SER A 91 -0.08 3.88 18.89
C SER A 91 0.50 4.85 19.94
N GLY A 92 0.68 6.14 19.59
CA GLY A 92 1.27 7.14 20.48
C GLY A 92 2.80 7.18 20.48
N GLN A 93 3.47 6.35 19.69
CA GLN A 93 4.93 6.37 19.60
C GLN A 93 5.43 7.58 18.80
N THR A 94 6.63 8.04 19.15
CA THR A 94 7.32 9.12 18.45
C THR A 94 8.67 8.62 17.94
N TRP A 95 8.90 8.78 16.65
CA TRP A 95 10.12 8.38 15.96
C TRP A 95 10.91 9.63 15.55
N ARG A 96 12.11 9.78 16.08
CA ARG A 96 13.02 10.87 15.69
C ARG A 96 13.73 10.51 14.40
N PHE A 97 13.92 11.50 13.52
CA PHE A 97 14.66 11.34 12.27
C PHE A 97 15.55 12.54 11.95
N ASP A 98 16.62 12.30 11.22
CA ASP A 98 17.44 13.31 10.54
C ASP A 98 16.94 13.55 9.10
N ALA A 99 16.26 12.53 8.52
CA ALA A 99 15.60 12.63 7.24
C ALA A 99 14.33 11.77 7.24
N CYS A 100 13.29 12.25 6.56
CA CYS A 100 12.03 11.52 6.39
C CYS A 100 11.68 11.42 4.91
N VAL A 101 11.26 10.21 4.50
CA VAL A 101 10.73 9.96 3.16
C VAL A 101 9.26 9.61 3.28
N VAL A 102 8.40 10.38 2.60
CA VAL A 102 6.95 10.14 2.55
C VAL A 102 6.64 9.37 1.27
N ALA A 103 6.24 8.10 1.42
CA ALA A 103 6.00 7.15 0.35
C ALA A 103 4.66 6.43 0.53
N ILE A 104 3.63 7.20 0.88
CA ILE A 104 2.30 6.69 1.26
C ILE A 104 1.44 6.22 0.09
N GLY A 105 1.91 6.38 -1.15
CA GLY A 105 1.15 6.03 -2.37
C GLY A 105 0.00 6.99 -2.65
N GLY A 106 -1.04 6.48 -3.27
CA GLY A 106 -2.26 7.24 -3.62
C GLY A 106 -3.51 6.48 -3.24
N ILE A 107 -4.62 7.19 -3.21
CA ILE A 107 -5.97 6.66 -3.03
C ILE A 107 -6.78 6.84 -4.32
N ASN A 108 -7.86 6.08 -4.47
CA ASN A 108 -8.85 6.37 -5.50
C ASN A 108 -9.48 7.75 -5.25
N ASN A 109 -9.67 8.49 -6.34
CA ASN A 109 -10.35 9.77 -6.28
C ASN A 109 -11.62 9.69 -7.14
N THR A 110 -12.76 9.91 -6.52
CA THR A 110 -14.07 9.90 -7.18
C THR A 110 -14.43 11.26 -7.77
N PHE A 111 -13.59 12.27 -7.56
CA PHE A 111 -13.81 13.67 -7.98
C PHE A 111 -15.17 14.24 -7.53
N GLY A 112 -15.75 13.68 -6.47
CA GLY A 112 -17.07 14.08 -5.97
C GLY A 112 -18.23 13.73 -6.90
N LEU A 113 -18.04 12.84 -7.87
CA LEU A 113 -19.11 12.41 -8.78
C LEU A 113 -20.19 11.68 -7.99
N PRO A 114 -21.46 12.14 -8.08
CA PRO A 114 -22.56 11.52 -7.34
C PRO A 114 -22.70 10.02 -7.67
N GLY A 115 -22.83 9.22 -6.64
CA GLY A 115 -23.04 7.77 -6.75
C GLY A 115 -21.79 6.93 -6.98
N VAL A 116 -20.65 7.50 -7.40
CA VAL A 116 -19.44 6.72 -7.67
C VAL A 116 -18.95 6.04 -6.38
N GLU A 117 -18.78 6.79 -5.31
CA GLU A 117 -18.32 6.23 -4.03
C GLU A 117 -19.31 5.20 -3.44
N GLN A 118 -20.61 5.43 -3.63
CA GLN A 118 -21.67 4.61 -3.05
C GLN A 118 -21.91 3.30 -3.83
N TYR A 119 -21.75 3.31 -5.15
CA TYR A 119 -22.23 2.22 -6.03
C TYR A 119 -21.13 1.50 -6.78
N THR A 120 -19.85 1.95 -6.69
CA THR A 120 -18.74 1.29 -7.36
C THR A 120 -17.84 0.54 -6.39
N LEU A 121 -17.12 -0.45 -6.90
CA LEU A 121 -16.03 -1.11 -6.20
C LEU A 121 -14.72 -0.47 -6.65
N PRO A 122 -13.82 -0.09 -5.72
CA PRO A 122 -12.53 0.48 -6.07
C PRO A 122 -11.61 -0.58 -6.68
N PHE A 123 -10.68 -0.14 -7.54
CA PHE A 123 -9.64 -0.99 -8.12
C PHE A 123 -8.27 -0.43 -7.73
N LYS A 124 -7.78 -0.75 -6.51
CA LYS A 124 -6.55 -0.15 -5.99
C LYS A 124 -5.69 -1.07 -5.14
N SER A 125 -6.28 -2.03 -4.48
CA SER A 125 -5.61 -2.95 -3.56
C SER A 125 -5.92 -4.41 -3.91
N VAL A 126 -5.15 -5.31 -3.30
CA VAL A 126 -5.42 -6.76 -3.40
C VAL A 126 -6.83 -7.10 -2.91
N ASP A 127 -7.28 -6.46 -1.82
CA ASP A 127 -8.63 -6.73 -1.27
C ASP A 127 -9.74 -6.21 -2.20
N ASP A 128 -9.56 -5.04 -2.81
CA ASP A 128 -10.50 -4.49 -3.77
C ASP A 128 -10.71 -5.44 -4.96
N CYS A 129 -9.60 -5.84 -5.57
CA CYS A 129 -9.66 -6.71 -6.76
C CYS A 129 -10.19 -8.10 -6.44
N ALA A 130 -9.84 -8.66 -5.28
CA ALA A 130 -10.43 -9.92 -4.82
C ALA A 130 -11.94 -9.79 -4.56
N ALA A 131 -12.41 -8.63 -4.06
CA ALA A 131 -13.83 -8.38 -3.87
C ALA A 131 -14.58 -8.27 -5.21
N ILE A 132 -13.97 -7.59 -6.19
CA ILE A 132 -14.52 -7.51 -7.56
C ILE A 132 -14.66 -8.92 -8.16
N GLY A 133 -13.59 -9.74 -8.11
CA GLY A 133 -13.59 -11.10 -8.63
C GLY A 133 -14.71 -11.94 -8.01
N ARG A 134 -14.84 -11.96 -6.69
CA ARG A 134 -15.93 -12.66 -5.99
C ARG A 134 -17.30 -12.17 -6.43
N ARG A 135 -17.47 -10.84 -6.59
CA ARG A 135 -18.74 -10.27 -7.03
C ARG A 135 -19.11 -10.71 -8.45
N LEU A 136 -18.13 -10.74 -9.36
CA LEU A 136 -18.33 -11.20 -10.73
C LEU A 136 -18.75 -12.68 -10.78
N VAL A 137 -18.10 -13.56 -10.03
CA VAL A 137 -18.47 -14.98 -9.90
C VAL A 137 -19.93 -15.11 -9.46
N THR A 138 -20.32 -14.44 -8.37
CA THR A 138 -21.70 -14.47 -7.87
C THR A 138 -22.71 -13.99 -8.92
N LEU A 139 -22.36 -12.97 -9.70
CA LEU A 139 -23.23 -12.45 -10.74
C LEU A 139 -23.40 -13.46 -11.90
N VAL A 140 -22.31 -14.11 -12.32
CA VAL A 140 -22.37 -15.15 -13.36
C VAL A 140 -23.20 -16.35 -12.90
N GLU A 141 -22.97 -16.82 -11.67
CA GLU A 141 -23.71 -17.94 -11.07
C GLU A 141 -25.21 -17.66 -10.92
N SER A 142 -25.62 -16.40 -10.86
CA SER A 142 -27.02 -16.02 -10.78
C SER A 142 -27.84 -16.36 -12.04
N GLY A 143 -27.19 -16.69 -13.16
CA GLY A 143 -27.82 -16.97 -14.46
C GLY A 143 -28.50 -15.76 -15.11
N ARG A 144 -28.37 -14.56 -14.51
CA ARG A 144 -29.00 -13.34 -15.03
C ARG A 144 -28.07 -12.64 -16.03
N LYS A 145 -28.69 -11.93 -17.00
CA LYS A 145 -27.91 -11.02 -17.83
C LYS A 145 -27.28 -9.92 -16.97
N VAL A 146 -25.99 -9.82 -17.03
CA VAL A 146 -25.20 -8.85 -16.21
C VAL A 146 -24.59 -7.82 -17.15
N SER A 147 -24.66 -6.55 -16.74
CA SER A 147 -23.91 -5.45 -17.34
C SER A 147 -22.87 -4.95 -16.36
N VAL A 148 -21.64 -4.83 -16.81
CA VAL A 148 -20.53 -4.26 -16.02
C VAL A 148 -20.13 -2.93 -16.62
N VAL A 149 -20.02 -1.92 -15.79
CA VAL A 149 -19.57 -0.58 -16.19
C VAL A 149 -18.25 -0.29 -15.51
N VAL A 150 -17.25 0.07 -16.29
CA VAL A 150 -15.95 0.52 -15.78
C VAL A 150 -15.93 2.05 -15.80
N VAL A 151 -15.70 2.66 -14.65
CA VAL A 151 -15.61 4.11 -14.47
C VAL A 151 -14.14 4.52 -14.43
N GLY A 152 -13.68 5.11 -15.54
CA GLY A 152 -12.29 5.53 -15.73
C GLY A 152 -11.62 4.79 -16.87
N GLY A 153 -10.87 5.54 -17.69
CA GLY A 153 -10.14 5.03 -18.87
C GLY A 153 -8.62 5.16 -18.72
N GLY A 154 -8.11 5.13 -17.50
CA GLY A 154 -6.67 4.99 -17.23
C GLY A 154 -6.18 3.56 -17.49
N LEU A 155 -4.89 3.29 -17.20
CA LEU A 155 -4.30 1.96 -17.42
C LEU A 155 -5.11 0.88 -16.70
N GLU A 156 -5.44 1.06 -15.44
CA GLU A 156 -6.21 0.10 -14.65
C GLU A 156 -7.66 -0.10 -15.15
N GLY A 157 -8.23 0.89 -15.84
CA GLY A 157 -9.58 0.79 -16.38
C GLY A 157 -9.64 0.13 -17.76
N VAL A 158 -8.51 -0.01 -18.43
CA VAL A 158 -8.39 -0.64 -19.77
C VAL A 158 -7.95 -2.11 -19.65
N GLU A 159 -7.17 -2.47 -18.65
CA GLU A 159 -6.79 -3.85 -18.33
C GLU A 159 -8.01 -4.69 -17.93
#